data_bdc1eb2906dac161e0a65f20991ba6e7
#
_entry.id   bdc1eb2906dac161e0a65f20991ba6e7
#
_cell.length_a   1.000
_cell.length_b   1.000
_cell.length_c   1.000
_cell.angle_alpha   90.00
_cell.angle_beta   90.00
_cell.angle_gamma   90.00
#
_symmetry.space_group_name_H-M   'P 1'
#
loop_
_entity.id
_entity.type
_entity.pdbx_description
1 polymer ?
#
loop_
_entity_poly.entity_id
_entity_poly.type
_entity_poly.pdbx_seq_one_letter_code
_entity_poly.pdbx_strand_id
1 'polypeptide(L)'
;IRDGFEPQPGDYALSQRPSVEGAIVALDPHTGRLLAMSGGYNYLDSEFNRAVQALRQPGSAFKPFVYLAALDQGYNPTTRILDAPLVVDQGPGKPKWKPANYTRRFYGPSIMRVGIEKSRNLMTARLAMNLGMDEIGDYARRFGLNENLPPLLSMSLGAGETTLLRLTAAYGMLVNGGKKITPSLIDRVQDRNGKTIYRHDGRSCDACQSGAGMGEEIPDLGDTREQLTSPASAFQMVSMLEGVIKRGT
;
A
#
# COMPACT_ATOMS: atom_id res chain seq x y z
N ILE A 1 -22.99 19.03 8.60
CA ILE A 1 -24.38 18.56 8.57
C ILE A 1 -24.67 18.09 9.98
N ARG A 2 -25.67 18.67 10.66
CA ARG A 2 -26.10 18.15 11.97
C ARG A 2 -26.87 16.84 11.70
N ASP A 3 -26.49 15.76 12.39
CA ASP A 3 -27.23 14.50 12.34
C ASP A 3 -28.70 14.75 12.69
N GLY A 4 -29.60 14.28 11.82
CA GLY A 4 -31.07 14.41 11.99
C GLY A 4 -31.72 15.63 11.34
N PHE A 5 -30.99 16.42 10.51
CA PHE A 5 -31.62 17.49 9.74
C PHE A 5 -32.21 16.93 8.43
N GLU A 6 -33.53 16.87 8.34
CA GLU A 6 -34.25 16.64 7.09
C GLU A 6 -34.66 17.98 6.47
N PRO A 7 -34.08 18.36 5.30
CA PRO A 7 -34.41 19.63 4.65
C PRO A 7 -35.87 19.68 4.21
N GLN A 8 -36.55 20.78 4.52
CA GLN A 8 -37.92 21.05 4.07
C GLN A 8 -37.90 21.90 2.80
N PRO A 9 -38.97 21.86 1.95
CA PRO A 9 -39.07 22.78 0.81
C PRO A 9 -38.99 24.24 1.27
N GLY A 10 -38.00 24.98 0.79
CA GLY A 10 -37.71 26.36 1.19
C GLY A 10 -36.51 26.53 2.13
N ASP A 11 -35.91 25.44 2.59
CA ASP A 11 -34.67 25.51 3.39
C ASP A 11 -33.46 25.79 2.47
N TYR A 12 -32.60 26.67 2.94
CA TYR A 12 -31.34 27.02 2.27
C TYR A 12 -30.14 26.63 3.14
N ALA A 13 -29.16 25.99 2.53
CA ALA A 13 -27.90 25.69 3.18
C ALA A 13 -26.76 26.47 2.54
N LEU A 14 -25.87 27.04 3.36
CA LEU A 14 -24.63 27.61 2.87
C LEU A 14 -23.72 26.49 2.37
N SER A 15 -23.37 26.51 1.09
CA SER A 15 -22.45 25.57 0.47
C SER A 15 -21.24 26.33 -0.10
N GLN A 16 -20.06 25.86 0.25
CA GLN A 16 -18.79 26.35 -0.30
C GLN A 16 -18.10 25.19 -1.03
N ARG A 17 -17.72 25.41 -2.29
CA ARG A 17 -16.89 24.43 -3.01
C ARG A 17 -15.52 24.37 -2.36
N PRO A 18 -15.00 23.16 -2.04
CA PRO A 18 -13.65 23.00 -1.54
C PRO A 18 -12.63 23.51 -2.57
N SER A 19 -11.63 24.23 -2.11
CA SER A 19 -10.48 24.65 -2.94
C SER A 19 -9.43 23.54 -3.10
N VAL A 20 -9.52 22.50 -2.28
CA VAL A 20 -8.68 21.31 -2.31
C VAL A 20 -9.54 20.08 -2.56
N GLU A 21 -8.97 19.09 -3.23
CA GLU A 21 -9.65 17.85 -3.53
C GLU A 21 -8.82 16.66 -3.04
N GLY A 22 -9.51 15.58 -2.73
CA GLY A 22 -8.92 14.33 -2.27
C GLY A 22 -9.52 13.12 -2.96
N ALA A 23 -9.04 11.96 -2.59
CA ALA A 23 -9.60 10.69 -3.02
C ALA A 23 -9.58 9.69 -1.88
N ILE A 24 -10.49 8.73 -1.93
CA ILE A 24 -10.55 7.59 -1.02
C ILE A 24 -10.77 6.31 -1.81
N VAL A 25 -10.13 5.23 -1.36
CA VAL A 25 -10.29 3.88 -1.89
C VAL A 25 -10.44 2.92 -0.72
N ALA A 26 -11.44 2.05 -0.80
CA ALA A 26 -11.58 0.90 0.07
C ALA A 26 -11.65 -0.36 -0.78
N LEU A 27 -10.86 -1.38 -0.44
CA LEU A 27 -10.86 -2.66 -1.14
C LEU A 27 -10.79 -3.84 -0.14
N ASP A 28 -11.30 -4.97 -0.58
CA ASP A 28 -11.12 -6.24 0.10
C ASP A 28 -9.71 -6.78 -0.18
N PRO A 29 -8.85 -6.94 0.84
CA PRO A 29 -7.47 -7.41 0.64
C PRO A 29 -7.39 -8.88 0.18
N HIS A 30 -8.44 -9.67 0.35
CA HIS A 30 -8.45 -11.07 -0.04
C HIS A 30 -8.85 -11.30 -1.49
N THR A 31 -9.72 -10.46 -2.03
CA THR A 31 -10.24 -10.61 -3.40
C THR A 31 -9.75 -9.53 -4.36
N GLY A 32 -9.32 -8.38 -3.85
CA GLY A 32 -9.03 -7.19 -4.66
C GLY A 32 -10.29 -6.43 -5.08
N ARG A 33 -11.48 -6.85 -4.61
CA ARG A 33 -12.74 -6.20 -4.93
C ARG A 33 -12.76 -4.79 -4.34
N LEU A 34 -13.04 -3.80 -5.18
CA LEU A 34 -13.25 -2.42 -4.74
C LEU A 34 -14.60 -2.30 -4.06
N LEU A 35 -14.61 -1.94 -2.78
CA LEU A 35 -15.81 -1.76 -1.97
C LEU A 35 -16.34 -0.34 -2.08
N ALA A 36 -15.45 0.65 -2.14
CA ALA A 36 -15.79 2.05 -2.35
C ALA A 36 -14.63 2.80 -2.99
N MET A 37 -14.94 3.79 -3.81
CA MET A 37 -13.97 4.71 -4.39
C MET A 37 -14.61 6.07 -4.65
N SER A 38 -13.93 7.15 -4.24
CA SER A 38 -14.24 8.51 -4.65
C SER A 38 -12.95 9.18 -5.10
N GLY A 39 -12.96 9.78 -6.28
CA GLY A 39 -11.79 10.42 -6.87
C GLY A 39 -11.79 11.95 -6.79
N GLY A 40 -12.77 12.55 -6.14
CA GLY A 40 -12.93 14.00 -5.99
C GLY A 40 -14.23 14.37 -5.28
N TYR A 41 -14.46 15.65 -5.13
CA TYR A 41 -15.63 16.17 -4.44
C TYR A 41 -16.91 16.02 -5.27
N ASN A 42 -16.85 16.43 -6.55
CA ASN A 42 -18.01 16.42 -7.44
C ASN A 42 -17.56 16.17 -8.90
N TYR A 43 -18.17 15.20 -9.56
CA TYR A 43 -17.88 14.84 -10.95
C TYR A 43 -18.15 16.00 -11.94
N LEU A 44 -19.23 16.76 -11.72
CA LEU A 44 -19.58 17.90 -12.58
C LEU A 44 -18.58 19.06 -12.51
N ASP A 45 -17.83 19.16 -11.41
CA ASP A 45 -16.78 20.16 -11.22
C ASP A 45 -15.42 19.67 -11.77
N SER A 46 -15.15 18.37 -11.68
CA SER A 46 -13.92 17.73 -12.16
C SER A 46 -14.13 16.26 -12.46
N GLU A 47 -13.98 15.86 -13.72
CA GLU A 47 -14.02 14.46 -14.14
C GLU A 47 -12.73 13.70 -13.80
N PHE A 48 -11.69 14.43 -13.38
CA PHE A 48 -10.38 13.84 -13.04
C PHE A 48 -10.47 12.99 -11.76
N ASN A 49 -10.41 11.67 -11.92
CA ASN A 49 -10.45 10.72 -10.81
C ASN A 49 -9.06 10.59 -10.16
N ARG A 50 -8.88 11.23 -9.03
CA ARG A 50 -7.60 11.28 -8.31
C ARG A 50 -7.18 9.94 -7.71
N ALA A 51 -8.10 9.00 -7.53
CA ALA A 51 -7.77 7.67 -7.03
C ALA A 51 -6.97 6.83 -8.04
N VAL A 52 -7.25 7.00 -9.35
CA VAL A 52 -6.68 6.17 -10.42
C VAL A 52 -5.82 6.93 -11.42
N GLN A 53 -5.99 8.26 -11.53
CA GLN A 53 -5.31 9.08 -12.53
C GLN A 53 -4.21 9.96 -11.94
N ALA A 54 -4.34 10.40 -10.67
CA ALA A 54 -3.33 11.25 -10.04
C ALA A 54 -2.09 10.44 -9.67
N LEU A 55 -0.98 10.72 -10.33
CA LEU A 55 0.34 10.24 -9.93
C LEU A 55 0.87 11.16 -8.82
N ARG A 56 1.18 10.59 -7.68
CA ARG A 56 1.70 11.29 -6.50
C ARG A 56 2.82 10.51 -5.84
N GLN A 57 3.76 11.21 -5.25
CA GLN A 57 4.82 10.62 -4.45
C GLN A 57 4.21 10.07 -3.14
N PRO A 58 4.30 8.76 -2.88
CA PRO A 58 3.76 8.17 -1.65
C PRO A 58 4.54 8.58 -0.40
N GLY A 59 5.75 9.12 -0.57
CA GLY A 59 6.62 9.46 0.55
C GLY A 59 6.85 8.24 1.46
N SER A 60 6.79 8.45 2.76
CA SER A 60 7.04 7.39 3.76
C SER A 60 6.11 6.18 3.67
N ALA A 61 4.97 6.28 2.97
CA ALA A 61 4.11 5.13 2.72
C ALA A 61 4.75 4.09 1.77
N PHE A 62 5.86 4.42 1.10
CA PHE A 62 6.65 3.47 0.32
C PHE A 62 7.59 2.61 1.18
N LYS A 63 8.03 3.10 2.34
CA LYS A 63 9.04 2.43 3.20
C LYS A 63 8.72 0.97 3.55
N PRO A 64 7.47 0.57 3.82
CA PRO A 64 7.16 -0.83 4.11
C PRO A 64 7.69 -1.81 3.07
N PHE A 65 7.76 -1.43 1.80
CA PHE A 65 8.25 -2.30 0.72
C PHE A 65 9.78 -2.44 0.75
N VAL A 66 10.50 -1.41 1.18
CA VAL A 66 11.95 -1.49 1.46
C VAL A 66 12.23 -2.41 2.64
N TYR A 67 11.44 -2.30 3.69
CA TYR A 67 11.57 -3.15 4.89
C TYR A 67 11.15 -4.60 4.63
N LEU A 68 10.13 -4.80 3.77
CA LEU A 68 9.71 -6.12 3.35
C LEU A 68 10.81 -6.84 2.55
N ALA A 69 11.45 -6.14 1.61
CA ALA A 69 12.60 -6.67 0.87
C ALA A 69 13.73 -7.09 1.81
N ALA A 70 13.98 -6.32 2.86
CA ALA A 70 14.96 -6.70 3.88
C ALA A 70 14.55 -7.96 4.65
N LEU A 71 13.28 -8.08 5.05
CA LEU A 71 12.77 -9.26 5.76
C LEU A 71 12.94 -10.52 4.92
N ASP A 72 12.63 -10.48 3.63
CA ASP A 72 12.80 -11.62 2.71
C ASP A 72 14.29 -11.96 2.47
N GLN A 73 15.21 -11.01 2.67
CA GLN A 73 16.65 -11.24 2.64
C GLN A 73 17.25 -11.63 4.00
N GLY A 74 16.42 -12.05 4.96
CA GLY A 74 16.86 -12.60 6.24
C GLY A 74 17.09 -11.56 7.36
N TYR A 75 16.79 -10.29 7.13
CA TYR A 75 16.70 -9.33 8.22
C TYR A 75 15.48 -9.67 9.09
N ASN A 76 15.47 -9.15 10.31
CA ASN A 76 14.35 -9.34 11.22
C ASN A 76 14.03 -8.03 11.97
N PRO A 77 12.87 -7.92 12.62
CA PRO A 77 12.45 -6.69 13.30
C PRO A 77 13.43 -6.16 14.38
N THR A 78 14.32 -7.00 14.89
CA THR A 78 15.35 -6.64 15.90
C THR A 78 16.70 -6.34 15.28
N THR A 79 16.90 -6.54 13.97
CA THR A 79 18.14 -6.18 13.27
C THR A 79 18.46 -4.71 13.50
N ARG A 80 19.70 -4.41 13.91
CA ARG A 80 20.14 -3.04 14.17
C ARG A 80 20.59 -2.36 12.90
N ILE A 81 20.01 -1.19 12.63
CA ILE A 81 20.37 -0.28 11.53
C ILE A 81 20.84 1.04 12.15
N LEU A 82 21.91 1.59 11.60
CA LEU A 82 22.50 2.84 12.11
C LEU A 82 21.69 4.06 11.68
N ASP A 83 21.17 4.82 12.61
CA ASP A 83 20.56 6.15 12.37
C ASP A 83 21.60 7.25 12.66
N ALA A 84 22.40 7.57 11.64
CA ALA A 84 23.48 8.55 11.70
C ALA A 84 23.58 9.33 10.37
N PRO A 85 24.32 10.43 10.29
CA PRO A 85 24.51 11.18 9.05
C PRO A 85 24.88 10.29 7.88
N LEU A 86 24.29 10.57 6.72
CA LEU A 86 24.53 9.88 5.47
C LEU A 86 24.81 10.90 4.38
N VAL A 87 25.88 10.68 3.62
CA VAL A 87 26.24 11.49 2.46
C VAL A 87 26.53 10.54 1.31
N VAL A 88 25.77 10.67 0.24
CA VAL A 88 25.88 9.81 -0.92
C VAL A 88 26.33 10.63 -2.12
N ASP A 89 27.37 10.15 -2.79
CA ASP A 89 27.82 10.70 -4.06
C ASP A 89 26.88 10.24 -5.17
N GLN A 90 26.35 11.16 -5.94
CA GLN A 90 25.43 10.88 -7.06
C GLN A 90 26.11 10.89 -8.42
N GLY A 91 27.43 10.98 -8.44
CA GLY A 91 28.26 11.02 -9.66
C GLY A 91 28.67 12.42 -10.08
N PRO A 92 29.50 12.52 -11.11
CA PRO A 92 30.10 13.78 -11.57
C PRO A 92 29.04 14.84 -11.88
N GLY A 93 29.27 16.06 -11.41
CA GLY A 93 28.41 17.22 -11.68
C GLY A 93 27.09 17.25 -10.89
N LYS A 94 26.79 16.25 -10.08
CA LYS A 94 25.60 16.25 -9.22
C LYS A 94 25.94 16.59 -7.78
N PRO A 95 25.08 17.34 -7.05
CA PRO A 95 25.27 17.60 -5.64
C PRO A 95 25.20 16.29 -4.85
N LYS A 96 25.99 16.18 -3.78
CA LYS A 96 25.90 15.02 -2.87
C LYS A 96 24.53 14.99 -2.20
N TRP A 97 23.91 13.82 -2.20
CA TRP A 97 22.63 13.63 -1.52
C TRP A 97 22.84 13.46 -0.01
N LYS A 98 22.14 14.27 0.77
CA LYS A 98 22.26 14.32 2.22
C LYS A 98 20.86 14.20 2.84
N PRO A 99 20.28 13.00 2.93
CA PRO A 99 18.98 12.84 3.57
C PRO A 99 19.05 13.17 5.06
N ALA A 100 17.94 13.58 5.62
CA ALA A 100 17.79 13.85 7.03
C ALA A 100 16.50 13.22 7.57
N ASN A 101 16.49 12.89 8.86
CA ASN A 101 15.24 12.58 9.55
C ASN A 101 14.38 13.85 9.69
N TYR A 102 13.07 13.69 9.76
CA TYR A 102 12.14 14.81 9.94
C TYR A 102 12.50 15.66 11.17
N THR A 103 12.88 15.00 12.26
CA THR A 103 13.31 15.65 13.52
C THR A 103 14.68 16.32 13.44
N ARG A 104 15.44 16.14 12.35
CA ARG A 104 16.86 16.55 12.20
C ARG A 104 17.80 16.00 13.28
N ARG A 105 17.41 14.94 13.98
CA ARG A 105 18.21 14.26 15.02
C ARG A 105 18.67 12.89 14.52
N PHE A 106 19.74 12.40 15.14
CA PHE A 106 20.30 11.07 14.93
C PHE A 106 20.15 10.26 16.21
N TYR A 107 19.85 8.99 16.10
CA TYR A 107 19.50 8.16 17.25
C TYR A 107 20.44 6.97 17.42
N GLY A 108 21.50 6.87 16.58
CA GLY A 108 22.46 5.80 16.63
C GLY A 108 21.92 4.43 16.21
N PRO A 109 22.57 3.33 16.62
CA PRO A 109 22.09 1.98 16.30
C PRO A 109 20.71 1.73 16.90
N SER A 110 19.72 1.56 16.03
CA SER A 110 18.30 1.34 16.40
C SER A 110 17.79 0.08 15.72
N ILE A 111 16.84 -0.63 16.35
CA ILE A 111 16.25 -1.82 15.74
C ILE A 111 15.34 -1.45 14.56
N MET A 112 15.25 -2.34 13.59
CA MET A 112 14.52 -2.16 12.33
C MET A 112 13.05 -1.78 12.59
N ARG A 113 12.40 -2.41 13.58
CA ARG A 113 11.03 -2.08 14.01
C ARG A 113 10.88 -0.59 14.36
N VAL A 114 11.80 -0.02 15.15
CA VAL A 114 11.76 1.40 15.52
C VAL A 114 12.00 2.29 14.29
N GLY A 115 12.79 1.83 13.34
CA GLY A 115 13.05 2.54 12.08
C GLY A 115 11.77 2.80 11.29
N ILE A 116 10.90 1.80 11.15
CA ILE A 116 9.61 1.96 10.45
C ILE A 116 8.59 2.68 11.34
N GLU A 117 8.47 2.34 12.62
CA GLU A 117 7.50 2.94 13.55
C GLU A 117 7.70 4.47 13.70
N LYS A 118 8.95 4.92 13.69
CA LYS A 118 9.30 6.35 13.77
C LYS A 118 9.66 6.96 12.42
N SER A 119 9.40 6.24 11.35
CA SER A 119 9.60 6.70 9.96
C SER A 119 11.01 7.29 9.71
N ARG A 120 12.09 6.62 10.21
CA ARG A 120 13.47 7.09 10.13
C ARG A 120 14.00 7.04 8.70
N ASN A 121 14.28 8.20 8.11
CA ASN A 121 14.77 8.29 6.73
C ASN A 121 16.15 7.69 6.57
N LEU A 122 17.05 7.95 7.52
CA LEU A 122 18.45 7.52 7.43
C LEU A 122 18.60 6.00 7.57
N MET A 123 17.77 5.38 8.40
CA MET A 123 17.73 3.93 8.52
C MET A 123 17.20 3.30 7.23
N THR A 124 16.12 3.84 6.65
CA THR A 124 15.57 3.36 5.39
C THR A 124 16.56 3.50 4.24
N ALA A 125 17.23 4.66 4.11
CA ALA A 125 18.23 4.88 3.07
C ALA A 125 19.43 3.91 3.19
N ARG A 126 19.91 3.64 4.42
CA ARG A 126 20.97 2.63 4.62
C ARG A 126 20.51 1.23 4.31
N LEU A 127 19.29 0.88 4.68
CA LEU A 127 18.71 -0.41 4.34
C LEU A 127 18.66 -0.58 2.80
N ALA A 128 18.19 0.45 2.10
CA ALA A 128 18.16 0.45 0.64
C ALA A 128 19.54 0.38 -0.01
N MET A 129 20.55 1.01 0.60
CA MET A 129 21.96 0.87 0.14
C MET A 129 22.47 -0.56 0.28
N ASN A 130 22.15 -1.24 1.38
CA ASN A 130 22.59 -2.60 1.63
C ASN A 130 21.89 -3.62 0.72
N LEU A 131 20.61 -3.43 0.45
CA LEU A 131 19.80 -4.30 -0.41
C LEU A 131 20.10 -4.10 -1.90
N GLY A 132 20.45 -2.87 -2.28
CA GLY A 132 20.50 -2.44 -3.68
C GLY A 132 19.16 -1.90 -4.18
N MET A 133 19.22 -0.87 -5.03
CA MET A 133 18.01 -0.25 -5.57
C MET A 133 17.31 -1.10 -6.64
N ASP A 134 18.01 -2.03 -7.27
CA ASP A 134 17.42 -2.98 -8.23
C ASP A 134 16.43 -3.92 -7.53
N GLU A 135 16.78 -4.42 -6.35
CA GLU A 135 15.90 -5.23 -5.51
C GLU A 135 14.66 -4.46 -5.10
N ILE A 136 14.82 -3.21 -4.65
CA ILE A 136 13.71 -2.34 -4.27
C ILE A 136 12.81 -2.01 -5.47
N GLY A 137 13.41 -1.83 -6.66
CA GLY A 137 12.68 -1.66 -7.91
C GLY A 137 11.86 -2.90 -8.29
N ASP A 138 12.42 -4.09 -8.05
CA ASP A 138 11.70 -5.35 -8.24
C ASP A 138 10.48 -5.46 -7.32
N TYR A 139 10.63 -5.14 -6.04
CA TYR A 139 9.50 -5.09 -5.12
C TYR A 139 8.45 -4.07 -5.54
N ALA A 140 8.85 -2.87 -5.96
CA ALA A 140 7.92 -1.86 -6.46
C ALA A 140 7.11 -2.37 -7.67
N ARG A 141 7.75 -3.09 -8.60
CA ARG A 141 7.10 -3.69 -9.77
C ARG A 141 6.18 -4.84 -9.37
N ARG A 142 6.67 -5.80 -8.57
CA ARG A 142 5.92 -6.98 -8.12
C ARG A 142 4.63 -6.59 -7.39
N PHE A 143 4.68 -5.56 -6.54
CA PHE A 143 3.53 -5.03 -5.81
C PHE A 143 2.71 -4.02 -6.63
N GLY A 144 3.04 -3.78 -7.89
CA GLY A 144 2.30 -2.90 -8.80
C GLY A 144 2.39 -1.41 -8.46
N LEU A 145 3.34 -1.01 -7.63
CA LEU A 145 3.54 0.39 -7.23
C LEU A 145 4.12 1.25 -8.34
N ASN A 146 5.17 0.76 -8.98
CA ASN A 146 5.86 1.46 -10.07
C ASN A 146 6.57 0.43 -10.96
N GLU A 147 6.36 0.52 -12.27
CA GLU A 147 6.93 -0.43 -13.24
C GLU A 147 8.42 -0.19 -13.49
N ASN A 148 8.86 1.07 -13.41
CA ASN A 148 10.21 1.50 -13.76
C ASN A 148 10.75 2.48 -12.72
N LEU A 149 10.94 2.03 -11.49
CA LEU A 149 11.48 2.85 -10.42
C LEU A 149 12.95 3.20 -10.71
N PRO A 150 13.33 4.48 -10.84
CA PRO A 150 14.73 4.84 -11.06
C PRO A 150 15.65 4.30 -9.94
N PRO A 151 16.87 3.82 -10.25
CA PRO A 151 17.77 3.25 -9.22
C PRO A 151 18.48 4.34 -8.39
N LEU A 152 17.72 5.31 -7.90
CA LEU A 152 18.19 6.39 -7.03
C LEU A 152 17.76 6.13 -5.60
N LEU A 153 18.67 6.30 -4.64
CA LEU A 153 18.35 6.06 -3.22
C LEU A 153 17.18 6.89 -2.67
N SER A 154 16.91 8.06 -3.26
CA SER A 154 15.74 8.87 -2.89
C SER A 154 14.41 8.16 -3.15
N MET A 155 14.38 7.21 -4.10
CA MET A 155 13.18 6.42 -4.40
C MET A 155 12.79 5.51 -3.23
N SER A 156 13.76 5.06 -2.42
CA SER A 156 13.48 4.29 -1.19
C SER A 156 12.70 5.08 -0.13
N LEU A 157 12.71 6.40 -0.22
CA LEU A 157 11.94 7.31 0.63
C LEU A 157 10.60 7.73 0.00
N GLY A 158 10.21 7.10 -1.11
CA GLY A 158 8.95 7.32 -1.79
C GLY A 158 8.92 8.55 -2.70
N ALA A 159 10.04 8.91 -3.32
CA ALA A 159 10.10 9.95 -4.35
C ALA A 159 9.54 9.49 -5.70
N GLY A 160 9.38 8.19 -5.93
CA GLY A 160 8.73 7.64 -7.12
C GLY A 160 7.22 7.82 -7.05
N GLU A 161 6.59 8.12 -8.18
CA GLU A 161 5.15 8.37 -8.24
C GLU A 161 4.34 7.08 -8.40
N THR A 162 3.15 7.06 -7.80
CA THR A 162 2.16 5.99 -7.93
C THR A 162 0.75 6.57 -7.78
N THR A 163 -0.29 5.76 -8.03
CA THR A 163 -1.68 6.15 -7.77
C THR A 163 -2.14 5.66 -6.39
N LEU A 164 -3.18 6.29 -5.85
CA LEU A 164 -3.79 5.86 -4.59
C LEU A 164 -4.28 4.41 -4.67
N LEU A 165 -4.92 4.04 -5.79
CA LEU A 165 -5.41 2.67 -5.99
C LEU A 165 -4.28 1.64 -5.96
N ARG A 166 -3.17 1.88 -6.66
CA ARG A 166 -1.99 1.00 -6.66
C ARG A 166 -1.41 0.85 -5.26
N LEU A 167 -1.24 1.96 -4.54
CA LEU A 167 -0.72 1.94 -3.18
C LEU A 167 -1.65 1.17 -2.23
N THR A 168 -2.97 1.39 -2.31
CA THR A 168 -3.96 0.67 -1.50
C THR A 168 -3.92 -0.84 -1.78
N ALA A 169 -3.84 -1.23 -3.06
CA ALA A 169 -3.72 -2.64 -3.44
C ALA A 169 -2.44 -3.27 -2.89
N ALA A 170 -1.30 -2.57 -2.99
CA ALA A 170 -0.03 -3.04 -2.46
C ALA A 170 -0.08 -3.29 -0.94
N TYR A 171 -0.71 -2.40 -0.19
CA TYR A 171 -0.96 -2.63 1.24
C TYR A 171 -1.92 -3.80 1.50
N GLY A 172 -2.95 -3.98 0.66
CA GLY A 172 -3.82 -5.16 0.70
C GLY A 172 -3.05 -6.47 0.54
N MET A 173 -2.03 -6.48 -0.35
CA MET A 173 -1.15 -7.64 -0.55
C MET A 173 -0.25 -7.95 0.66
N LEU A 174 0.09 -6.96 1.49
CA LEU A 174 0.76 -7.22 2.76
C LEU A 174 -0.17 -7.91 3.76
N VAL A 175 -1.39 -7.39 3.88
CA VAL A 175 -2.39 -7.87 4.87
C VAL A 175 -2.89 -9.28 4.55
N ASN A 176 -2.96 -9.66 3.28
CA ASN A 176 -3.44 -10.97 2.86
C ASN A 176 -2.37 -12.08 2.89
N GLY A 177 -1.22 -11.83 3.53
CA GLY A 177 -0.12 -12.80 3.61
C GLY A 177 0.84 -12.78 2.41
N GLY A 178 0.89 -11.69 1.66
CA GLY A 178 1.83 -11.48 0.55
C GLY A 178 1.36 -12.04 -0.79
N LYS A 179 0.06 -12.28 -0.96
CA LYS A 179 -0.52 -12.81 -2.21
C LYS A 179 -0.97 -11.67 -3.12
N LYS A 180 -0.71 -11.83 -4.41
CA LYS A 180 -1.10 -10.86 -5.43
C LYS A 180 -2.61 -10.70 -5.52
N ILE A 181 -3.07 -9.47 -5.60
CA ILE A 181 -4.45 -9.12 -5.94
C ILE A 181 -4.48 -8.13 -7.10
N THR A 182 -5.54 -8.18 -7.87
CA THR A 182 -5.83 -7.20 -8.93
C THR A 182 -7.09 -6.44 -8.53
N PRO A 183 -7.03 -5.12 -8.31
CA PRO A 183 -8.22 -4.35 -7.98
C PRO A 183 -9.28 -4.42 -9.08
N SER A 184 -10.54 -4.65 -8.73
CA SER A 184 -11.63 -4.68 -9.68
C SER A 184 -12.93 -4.14 -9.09
N LEU A 185 -13.68 -3.38 -9.90
CA LEU A 185 -15.07 -2.98 -9.64
C LEU A 185 -16.07 -4.03 -10.17
N ILE A 186 -15.60 -4.88 -11.10
CA ILE A 186 -16.44 -5.90 -11.73
C ILE A 186 -16.20 -7.24 -11.02
N ASP A 187 -17.19 -7.67 -10.30
CA ASP A 187 -17.18 -8.97 -9.61
C ASP A 187 -17.51 -10.12 -10.56
N ARG A 188 -18.53 -9.93 -11.40
CA ARG A 188 -19.04 -10.95 -12.32
C ARG A 188 -19.72 -10.32 -13.52
N VAL A 189 -19.58 -10.96 -14.69
CA VAL A 189 -20.36 -10.65 -15.89
C VAL A 189 -21.17 -11.88 -16.28
N GLN A 190 -22.44 -11.69 -16.56
CA GLN A 190 -23.35 -12.75 -17.02
C GLN A 190 -23.91 -12.41 -18.41
N ASP A 191 -24.15 -13.42 -19.20
CA ASP A 191 -24.89 -13.29 -20.46
C ASP A 191 -26.41 -13.06 -20.20
N ARG A 192 -27.17 -12.80 -21.27
CA ARG A 192 -28.62 -12.61 -21.20
C ARG A 192 -29.41 -13.80 -20.64
N ASN A 193 -28.81 -15.00 -20.57
CA ASN A 193 -29.42 -16.21 -20.05
C ASN A 193 -29.02 -16.49 -18.60
N GLY A 194 -28.25 -15.59 -17.96
CA GLY A 194 -27.76 -15.74 -16.60
C GLY A 194 -26.47 -16.57 -16.47
N LYS A 195 -25.91 -17.07 -17.59
CA LYS A 195 -24.66 -17.81 -17.58
C LYS A 195 -23.49 -16.87 -17.29
N THR A 196 -22.70 -17.17 -16.25
CA THR A 196 -21.48 -16.40 -15.93
C THR A 196 -20.43 -16.63 -17.01
N ILE A 197 -20.00 -15.52 -17.64
CA ILE A 197 -18.96 -15.47 -18.67
C ILE A 197 -17.63 -14.90 -18.16
N TYR A 198 -17.68 -14.19 -17.05
CA TYR A 198 -16.50 -13.69 -16.34
C TYR A 198 -16.77 -13.68 -14.83
N ARG A 199 -15.76 -14.06 -14.06
CA ARG A 199 -15.72 -13.95 -12.60
C ARG A 199 -14.35 -13.45 -12.18
N HIS A 200 -14.31 -12.41 -11.35
CA HIS A 200 -13.07 -11.81 -10.88
C HIS A 200 -12.33 -12.73 -9.89
N ASP A 201 -13.03 -13.21 -8.87
CA ASP A 201 -12.49 -14.20 -7.92
C ASP A 201 -12.67 -15.59 -8.49
N GLY A 202 -11.60 -16.15 -9.04
CA GLY A 202 -11.58 -17.49 -9.66
C GLY A 202 -11.35 -18.63 -8.67
N ARG A 203 -11.27 -18.38 -7.36
CA ARG A 203 -11.11 -19.43 -6.36
C ARG A 203 -12.34 -20.34 -6.35
N SER A 204 -12.12 -21.64 -6.42
CA SER A 204 -13.17 -22.64 -6.32
C SER A 204 -13.36 -23.08 -4.88
N CYS A 205 -14.58 -23.38 -4.52
CA CYS A 205 -14.92 -24.03 -3.26
C CYS A 205 -15.80 -25.23 -3.54
N ASP A 206 -15.17 -26.37 -3.69
CA ASP A 206 -15.90 -27.62 -3.98
C ASP A 206 -16.78 -28.05 -2.78
N ALA A 207 -16.29 -27.84 -1.56
CA ALA A 207 -17.04 -28.12 -0.33
C ALA A 207 -18.22 -27.14 -0.09
N CYS A 208 -18.19 -25.93 -0.69
CA CYS A 208 -19.31 -24.98 -0.56
C CYS A 208 -20.57 -25.43 -1.33
N GLN A 209 -20.45 -26.37 -2.24
CA GLN A 209 -21.57 -26.90 -3.02
C GLN A 209 -22.32 -28.04 -2.29
N SER A 210 -21.69 -28.68 -1.30
CA SER A 210 -22.23 -29.83 -0.58
C SER A 210 -23.15 -29.46 0.59
N GLY A 211 -23.50 -28.19 0.78
CA GLY A 211 -24.44 -27.76 1.83
C GLY A 211 -23.94 -28.05 3.23
N ALA A 212 -22.65 -27.88 3.49
CA ALA A 212 -22.04 -28.00 4.81
C ALA A 212 -22.90 -27.28 5.86
N GLY A 213 -23.49 -28.05 6.78
CA GLY A 213 -24.34 -27.55 7.85
C GLY A 213 -23.51 -26.72 8.87
N MET A 214 -24.21 -25.93 9.67
CA MET A 214 -23.57 -25.19 10.78
C MET A 214 -22.87 -26.19 11.73
N GLY A 215 -21.50 -26.17 11.73
CA GLY A 215 -20.68 -27.01 12.59
C GLY A 215 -19.57 -27.78 11.90
N GLU A 216 -19.49 -27.78 10.58
CA GLU A 216 -18.37 -28.36 9.83
C GLU A 216 -17.21 -27.34 9.68
N GLU A 217 -16.00 -27.88 9.49
CA GLU A 217 -14.81 -27.07 9.28
C GLU A 217 -15.01 -26.09 8.12
N ILE A 218 -14.48 -24.85 8.29
CA ILE A 218 -14.52 -23.83 7.24
C ILE A 218 -13.82 -24.39 6.01
N PRO A 219 -14.51 -24.48 4.85
CA PRO A 219 -13.92 -25.07 3.66
C PRO A 219 -12.67 -24.30 3.20
N ASP A 220 -11.61 -25.01 2.90
CA ASP A 220 -10.39 -24.43 2.32
C ASP A 220 -10.69 -24.00 0.88
N LEU A 221 -10.48 -22.70 0.63
CA LEU A 221 -10.54 -22.13 -0.71
C LEU A 221 -9.16 -22.31 -1.35
N GLY A 222 -9.02 -23.24 -2.26
CA GLY A 222 -7.79 -23.44 -3.04
C GLY A 222 -7.31 -22.10 -3.61
N ASP A 223 -6.22 -21.58 -3.08
CA ASP A 223 -5.69 -20.26 -3.43
C ASP A 223 -4.45 -20.39 -4.32
N THR A 224 -4.65 -20.21 -5.62
CA THR A 224 -3.61 -20.30 -6.66
C THR A 224 -2.95 -18.95 -6.99
N ARG A 225 -3.25 -17.89 -6.25
CA ARG A 225 -2.66 -16.56 -6.48
C ARG A 225 -1.14 -16.58 -6.28
N GLU A 226 -0.47 -15.77 -7.08
CA GLU A 226 0.98 -15.59 -7.01
C GLU A 226 1.41 -15.09 -5.63
N GLN A 227 2.39 -15.76 -5.01
CA GLN A 227 3.01 -15.35 -3.75
C GLN A 227 4.12 -14.35 -4.05
N LEU A 228 3.97 -13.09 -3.64
CA LEU A 228 4.92 -12.01 -3.92
C LEU A 228 6.04 -11.89 -2.88
N THR A 229 5.77 -12.28 -1.64
CA THR A 229 6.68 -12.30 -0.51
C THR A 229 6.33 -13.46 0.41
N SER A 230 7.25 -13.89 1.27
CA SER A 230 6.95 -14.98 2.19
C SER A 230 5.81 -14.60 3.15
N PRO A 231 4.89 -15.54 3.51
CA PRO A 231 3.86 -15.25 4.50
C PRO A 231 4.43 -14.78 5.85
N ALA A 232 5.60 -15.28 6.22
CA ALA A 232 6.30 -14.88 7.44
C ALA A 232 6.76 -13.42 7.38
N SER A 233 7.34 -12.99 6.26
CA SER A 233 7.77 -11.59 6.05
C SER A 233 6.57 -10.64 6.01
N ALA A 234 5.48 -11.04 5.33
CA ALA A 234 4.24 -10.28 5.30
C ALA A 234 3.68 -10.10 6.73
N PHE A 235 3.60 -11.17 7.52
CA PHE A 235 3.16 -11.10 8.92
C PHE A 235 4.05 -10.19 9.77
N GLN A 236 5.38 -10.31 9.67
CA GLN A 236 6.31 -9.44 10.39
C GLN A 236 6.15 -7.98 9.98
N MET A 237 5.93 -7.70 8.68
CA MET A 237 5.70 -6.34 8.19
C MET A 237 4.40 -5.76 8.75
N VAL A 238 3.30 -6.50 8.72
CA VAL A 238 2.02 -6.08 9.31
C VAL A 238 2.16 -5.82 10.80
N SER A 239 2.85 -6.70 11.55
CA SER A 239 3.14 -6.50 12.98
C SER A 239 3.95 -5.23 13.26
N MET A 240 4.89 -4.86 12.38
CA MET A 240 5.61 -3.59 12.49
C MET A 240 4.73 -2.38 12.16
N LEU A 241 3.83 -2.51 11.18
CA LEU A 241 2.87 -1.46 10.82
C LEU A 241 1.82 -1.23 11.92
N GLU A 242 1.40 -2.26 12.63
CA GLU A 242 0.59 -2.07 13.86
C GLU A 242 1.35 -1.20 14.89
N GLY A 243 2.66 -1.38 14.97
CA GLY A 243 3.52 -0.54 15.81
C GLY A 243 3.51 0.93 15.39
N VAL A 244 3.42 1.23 14.09
CA VAL A 244 3.26 2.61 13.59
C VAL A 244 2.00 3.26 14.16
N ILE A 245 0.87 2.53 14.18
CA ILE A 245 -0.40 3.04 14.73
C ILE A 245 -0.34 3.19 16.25
N LYS A 246 0.24 2.19 16.94
CA LYS A 246 0.22 2.14 18.41
C LYS A 246 1.27 3.02 19.08
N ARG A 247 2.44 3.22 18.45
CA ARG A 247 3.64 3.87 19.03
C ARG A 247 4.35 4.83 18.08
N GLY A 248 3.86 4.98 16.85
CA GLY A 248 4.46 5.80 15.82
C GLY A 248 4.37 7.31 16.06
N THR A 249 4.58 8.07 15.00
CA THR A 249 4.48 9.54 15.00
C THR A 249 3.20 9.96 14.29
#